data_5c1f611236b27f5d2a9d0e92952cfde7
#
_entry.id   5c1f611236b27f5d2a9d0e92952cfde7
#
_cell.length_a   1.000
_cell.length_b   1.000
_cell.length_c   1.000
_cell.angle_alpha   90.00
_cell.angle_beta   90.00
_cell.angle_gamma   90.00
#
_symmetry.space_group_name_H-M   'P 1'
#
loop_
_entity.id
_entity.type
_entity.pdbx_description
1 polymer ?
#
loop_
_entity_poly.entity_id
_entity_poly.type
_entity_poly.pdbx_seq_one_letter_code
_entity_poly.pdbx_strand_id
1 'polypeptide(L)'
;MKFAPGLLGACLLLTACSGAPPAAPPTVTVTAPATPSAPATADPAVLGWMDGFCAVIHGYRERTNDEAGAPKPDPGSVAEAQQVLSATLGGIAARTGEVVDKLTALPPAPVPVAEKVRQAFVTKYTTARDRAAEAKKALDAAKPGDGASQGPAADAVKQAQQDIDGTYDPVAPMAESPELMMAAATAPGCKG
;
A
#
# COMPACT_ATOMS: atom_id res chain seq x y z
N MET A 1 -23.55 3.30 -31.19
CA MET A 1 -24.87 2.69 -31.46
C MET A 1 -25.84 3.17 -30.39
N LYS A 2 -26.76 3.95 -30.86
CA LYS A 2 -28.20 4.06 -30.64
C LYS A 2 -28.70 4.28 -29.20
N PHE A 3 -29.19 5.48 -29.07
CA PHE A 3 -30.12 6.09 -28.09
C PHE A 3 -31.42 5.30 -27.91
N ALA A 4 -32.01 5.40 -26.72
CA ALA A 4 -33.46 5.59 -26.60
C ALA A 4 -33.80 6.21 -25.24
N PRO A 5 -34.65 7.28 -25.23
CA PRO A 5 -35.26 7.87 -24.05
C PRO A 5 -36.71 7.45 -23.91
N GLY A 6 -37.29 7.57 -22.74
CA GLY A 6 -38.72 7.49 -22.50
C GLY A 6 -38.94 7.25 -21.00
N LEU A 7 -39.90 7.76 -20.30
CA LEU A 7 -41.11 8.58 -20.59
C LEU A 7 -41.59 9.14 -19.25
N LEU A 8 -42.13 10.35 -19.29
CA LEU A 8 -42.89 11.01 -18.23
C LEU A 8 -44.09 10.18 -17.74
N GLY A 9 -44.38 10.30 -16.46
CA GLY A 9 -45.65 9.87 -15.89
C GLY A 9 -46.05 10.80 -14.75
N ALA A 10 -46.80 11.82 -15.07
CA ALA A 10 -47.51 12.70 -14.12
C ALA A 10 -48.83 12.04 -13.69
N CYS A 11 -49.07 11.91 -12.39
CA CYS A 11 -50.39 11.66 -11.86
C CYS A 11 -50.71 12.67 -10.76
N LEU A 12 -51.51 13.64 -11.12
CA LEU A 12 -52.29 14.51 -10.23
C LEU A 12 -53.50 13.72 -9.73
N LEU A 13 -53.68 13.58 -8.44
CA LEU A 13 -54.97 13.24 -7.81
C LEU A 13 -55.24 14.24 -6.69
N LEU A 14 -56.16 15.13 -6.99
CA LEU A 14 -56.91 15.95 -6.04
C LEU A 14 -57.93 15.05 -5.29
N THR A 15 -57.96 15.07 -3.97
CA THR A 15 -59.11 14.67 -3.19
C THR A 15 -59.28 15.55 -1.96
N ALA A 16 -60.39 16.07 -1.97
CA ALA A 16 -61.34 16.80 -1.15
C ALA A 16 -61.14 16.87 0.37
N CYS A 17 -61.52 18.06 0.87
CA CYS A 17 -61.72 18.47 2.24
C CYS A 17 -62.65 17.57 3.03
N SER A 18 -62.22 17.24 4.25
CA SER A 18 -63.11 16.97 5.36
C SER A 18 -62.60 17.72 6.60
N GLY A 19 -63.42 18.59 7.16
CA GLY A 19 -63.12 19.40 8.32
C GLY A 19 -62.94 18.57 9.57
N ALA A 20 -61.81 18.77 10.25
CA ALA A 20 -61.55 18.32 11.62
C ALA A 20 -61.42 19.51 12.56
N PRO A 21 -61.78 19.38 13.84
CA PRO A 21 -61.75 20.50 14.80
C PRO A 21 -60.30 21.01 15.04
N PRO A 22 -60.15 22.28 15.51
CA PRO A 22 -58.85 22.90 15.65
C PRO A 22 -57.94 22.12 16.61
N ALA A 23 -56.91 21.54 16.06
CA ALA A 23 -55.84 20.90 16.84
C ALA A 23 -55.07 21.97 17.59
N ALA A 24 -54.71 21.66 18.82
CA ALA A 24 -53.85 22.49 19.65
C ALA A 24 -52.53 22.79 18.91
N PRO A 25 -51.92 23.98 19.11
CA PRO A 25 -50.71 24.34 18.44
C PRO A 25 -49.62 23.32 18.74
N PRO A 26 -48.85 22.86 17.72
CA PRO A 26 -47.77 21.91 17.94
C PRO A 26 -46.72 22.58 18.83
N THR A 27 -46.42 21.94 19.97
CA THR A 27 -45.28 22.34 20.80
C THR A 27 -44.03 22.06 19.94
N VAL A 28 -43.43 23.11 19.41
CA VAL A 28 -42.14 23.02 18.69
C VAL A 28 -41.09 22.69 19.74
N THR A 29 -40.74 21.42 19.89
CA THR A 29 -39.54 21.03 20.62
C THR A 29 -38.34 21.54 19.85
N VAL A 30 -37.79 22.68 20.26
CA VAL A 30 -36.53 23.18 19.73
C VAL A 30 -35.45 22.18 20.14
N THR A 31 -35.12 21.26 19.25
CA THR A 31 -33.93 20.41 19.43
C THR A 31 -32.73 21.34 19.46
N ALA A 32 -32.06 21.43 20.61
CA ALA A 32 -30.83 22.20 20.75
C ALA A 32 -29.86 21.76 19.62
N PRO A 33 -29.19 22.71 18.95
CA PRO A 33 -28.22 22.36 17.95
C PRO A 33 -27.15 21.44 18.58
N ALA A 34 -26.95 20.27 17.98
CA ALA A 34 -25.91 19.35 18.41
C ALA A 34 -24.59 20.12 18.43
N THR A 35 -23.96 20.19 19.58
CA THR A 35 -22.62 20.76 19.72
C THR A 35 -21.72 20.02 18.73
N PRO A 36 -20.99 20.72 17.84
CA PRO A 36 -20.09 20.04 16.90
C PRO A 36 -19.12 19.18 17.73
N SER A 37 -19.18 17.88 17.52
CA SER A 37 -18.23 16.95 18.11
C SER A 37 -16.84 17.38 17.66
N ALA A 38 -15.92 17.53 18.59
CA ALA A 38 -14.52 17.81 18.24
C ALA A 38 -14.05 16.77 17.24
N PRO A 39 -13.25 17.15 16.23
CA PRO A 39 -12.73 16.18 15.26
C PRO A 39 -12.03 15.06 16.03
N ALA A 40 -12.42 13.82 15.72
CA ALA A 40 -11.81 12.65 16.34
C ALA A 40 -10.31 12.65 15.96
N THR A 41 -9.45 12.76 16.94
CA THR A 41 -8.00 12.62 16.76
C THR A 41 -7.66 11.14 16.76
N ALA A 42 -6.75 10.72 15.87
CA ALA A 42 -6.28 9.34 15.86
C ALA A 42 -5.62 9.00 17.22
N ASP A 43 -5.80 7.77 17.67
CA ASP A 43 -5.10 7.25 18.86
C ASP A 43 -3.57 7.39 18.64
N PRO A 44 -2.81 7.93 19.61
CA PRO A 44 -1.38 8.12 19.48
C PRO A 44 -0.59 6.83 19.17
N ALA A 45 -1.03 5.68 19.69
CA ALA A 45 -0.37 4.40 19.41
C ALA A 45 -0.63 3.96 17.97
N VAL A 46 -1.86 4.16 17.47
CA VAL A 46 -2.23 3.89 16.08
C VAL A 46 -1.47 4.81 15.13
N LEU A 47 -1.40 6.11 15.48
CA LEU A 47 -0.66 7.11 14.71
C LEU A 47 0.82 6.75 14.59
N GLY A 48 1.48 6.46 15.72
CA GLY A 48 2.90 6.11 15.75
C GLY A 48 3.20 4.81 14.99
N TRP A 49 2.31 3.81 15.08
CA TRP A 49 2.45 2.57 14.33
C TRP A 49 2.32 2.80 12.82
N MET A 50 1.30 3.55 12.39
CA MET A 50 1.09 3.90 10.97
C MET A 50 2.26 4.71 10.42
N ASP A 51 2.77 5.67 11.18
CA ASP A 51 3.93 6.46 10.80
C ASP A 51 5.15 5.58 10.50
N GLY A 52 5.48 4.67 11.42
CA GLY A 52 6.57 3.72 11.25
C GLY A 52 6.37 2.76 10.07
N PHE A 53 5.15 2.20 9.92
CA PHE A 53 4.84 1.27 8.82
C PHE A 53 4.97 1.94 7.46
N CYS A 54 4.34 3.10 7.28
CA CYS A 54 4.43 3.87 6.03
C CYS A 54 5.87 4.30 5.72
N ALA A 55 6.61 4.80 6.71
CA ALA A 55 7.99 5.25 6.52
C ALA A 55 8.91 4.12 6.02
N VAL A 56 8.71 2.89 6.47
CA VAL A 56 9.47 1.72 5.97
C VAL A 56 9.23 1.51 4.48
N ILE A 57 7.97 1.55 4.05
CA ILE A 57 7.60 1.27 2.66
C ILE A 57 8.00 2.42 1.73
N HIS A 58 7.76 3.67 2.13
CA HIS A 58 8.17 4.84 1.35
C HIS A 58 9.69 4.91 1.22
N GLY A 59 10.43 4.68 2.30
CA GLY A 59 11.89 4.63 2.23
C GLY A 59 12.44 3.50 1.33
N TYR A 60 11.75 2.37 1.22
CA TYR A 60 12.08 1.34 0.22
C TYR A 60 11.86 1.85 -1.20
N ARG A 61 10.71 2.51 -1.46
CA ARG A 61 10.39 3.09 -2.77
C ARG A 61 11.41 4.14 -3.20
N GLU A 62 11.74 5.07 -2.32
CA GLU A 62 12.74 6.11 -2.58
C GLU A 62 14.08 5.50 -2.99
N ARG A 63 14.65 4.60 -2.19
CA ARG A 63 15.92 3.95 -2.52
C ARG A 63 15.88 3.13 -3.80
N THR A 64 14.73 2.51 -4.11
CA THR A 64 14.56 1.76 -5.36
C THR A 64 14.49 2.70 -6.56
N ASN A 65 13.84 3.85 -6.42
CA ASN A 65 13.78 4.87 -7.48
C ASN A 65 15.14 5.53 -7.71
N ASP A 66 15.88 5.84 -6.64
CA ASP A 66 17.22 6.41 -6.72
C ASP A 66 18.18 5.47 -7.47
N GLU A 67 18.13 4.17 -7.16
CA GLU A 67 18.95 3.17 -7.85
C GLU A 67 18.51 2.97 -9.30
N ALA A 68 17.21 3.03 -9.59
CA ALA A 68 16.69 2.94 -10.95
C ALA A 68 17.13 4.14 -11.79
N GLY A 69 17.21 5.33 -11.19
CA GLY A 69 17.67 6.57 -11.82
C GLY A 69 19.19 6.71 -11.93
N ALA A 70 19.97 5.89 -11.21
CA ALA A 70 21.42 5.94 -11.27
C ALA A 70 21.95 5.48 -12.65
N PRO A 71 23.01 6.11 -13.16
CA PRO A 71 23.67 5.66 -14.38
C PRO A 71 24.11 4.20 -14.25
N LYS A 72 23.72 3.38 -15.21
CA LYS A 72 24.13 1.97 -15.23
C LYS A 72 25.28 1.81 -16.21
N PRO A 73 26.34 1.09 -15.84
CA PRO A 73 27.41 0.79 -16.78
C PRO A 73 26.86 -0.09 -17.91
N ASP A 74 27.27 0.22 -19.13
CA ASP A 74 27.02 -0.65 -20.28
C ASP A 74 28.09 -1.77 -20.28
N PRO A 75 27.70 -3.03 -20.03
CA PRO A 75 28.69 -4.09 -19.95
C PRO A 75 29.30 -4.38 -21.32
N GLY A 76 30.61 -4.24 -21.44
CA GLY A 76 31.36 -4.54 -22.64
C GLY A 76 31.64 -6.03 -22.87
N SER A 77 31.31 -6.88 -21.89
CA SER A 77 31.51 -8.32 -21.96
C SER A 77 30.44 -9.10 -21.17
N VAL A 78 30.32 -10.40 -21.48
CA VAL A 78 29.42 -11.32 -20.77
C VAL A 78 29.79 -11.43 -19.28
N ALA A 79 31.09 -11.39 -18.94
CA ALA A 79 31.56 -11.42 -17.57
C ALA A 79 31.16 -10.15 -16.79
N GLU A 80 31.27 -8.98 -17.39
CA GLU A 80 30.81 -7.72 -16.79
C GLU A 80 29.29 -7.69 -16.62
N ALA A 81 28.52 -8.19 -17.61
CA ALA A 81 27.07 -8.32 -17.49
C ALA A 81 26.68 -9.24 -16.31
N GLN A 82 27.43 -10.33 -16.11
CA GLN A 82 27.24 -11.22 -14.96
C GLN A 82 27.47 -10.48 -13.63
N GLN A 83 28.51 -9.65 -13.54
CA GLN A 83 28.80 -8.85 -12.33
C GLN A 83 27.71 -7.81 -12.07
N VAL A 84 27.25 -7.09 -13.09
CA VAL A 84 26.15 -6.11 -12.97
C VAL A 84 24.88 -6.80 -12.48
N LEU A 85 24.53 -7.95 -13.02
CA LEU A 85 23.34 -8.70 -12.62
C LEU A 85 23.47 -9.24 -11.19
N SER A 86 24.65 -9.73 -10.80
CA SER A 86 24.92 -10.15 -9.41
C SER A 86 24.79 -8.99 -8.43
N ALA A 87 25.31 -7.80 -8.78
CA ALA A 87 25.17 -6.60 -7.97
C ALA A 87 23.68 -6.18 -7.85
N THR A 88 22.92 -6.24 -8.94
CA THR A 88 21.48 -5.94 -8.94
C THR A 88 20.71 -6.87 -8.00
N LEU A 89 20.95 -8.18 -8.08
CA LEU A 89 20.33 -9.18 -7.18
C LEU A 89 20.73 -8.92 -5.72
N GLY A 90 22.00 -8.60 -5.46
CA GLY A 90 22.48 -8.24 -4.13
C GLY A 90 21.78 -7.00 -3.58
N GLY A 91 21.58 -5.98 -4.40
CA GLY A 91 20.85 -4.75 -4.04
C GLY A 91 19.38 -5.04 -3.70
N ILE A 92 18.69 -5.87 -4.50
CA ILE A 92 17.31 -6.29 -4.22
C ILE A 92 17.25 -7.04 -2.88
N ALA A 93 18.11 -8.04 -2.67
CA ALA A 93 18.13 -8.82 -1.43
C ALA A 93 18.37 -7.94 -0.20
N ALA A 94 19.32 -6.99 -0.28
CA ALA A 94 19.62 -6.09 0.82
C ALA A 94 18.44 -5.16 1.15
N ARG A 95 17.86 -4.49 0.15
CA ARG A 95 16.75 -3.55 0.37
C ARG A 95 15.49 -4.24 0.87
N THR A 96 15.14 -5.40 0.31
CA THR A 96 13.97 -6.17 0.77
C THR A 96 14.20 -6.76 2.16
N GLY A 97 15.43 -7.18 2.46
CA GLY A 97 15.83 -7.59 3.80
C GLY A 97 15.65 -6.49 4.84
N GLU A 98 16.10 -5.28 4.53
CA GLU A 98 15.92 -4.12 5.41
C GLU A 98 14.43 -3.83 5.70
N VAL A 99 13.53 -3.99 4.71
CA VAL A 99 12.08 -3.87 4.94
C VAL A 99 11.59 -4.92 5.91
N VAL A 100 11.99 -6.19 5.72
CA VAL A 100 11.62 -7.29 6.63
C VAL A 100 12.05 -6.98 8.06
N ASP A 101 13.31 -6.57 8.25
CA ASP A 101 13.86 -6.26 9.57
C ASP A 101 13.11 -5.11 10.23
N LYS A 102 12.88 -4.02 9.52
CA LYS A 102 12.17 -2.84 10.03
C LYS A 102 10.70 -3.13 10.33
N LEU A 103 9.98 -3.84 9.45
CA LEU A 103 8.58 -4.21 9.71
C LEU A 103 8.45 -5.18 10.90
N THR A 104 9.41 -6.08 11.07
CA THR A 104 9.45 -7.00 12.20
C THR A 104 9.76 -6.30 13.52
N ALA A 105 10.58 -5.25 13.48
CA ALA A 105 10.95 -4.44 14.64
C ALA A 105 9.86 -3.44 15.08
N LEU A 106 8.80 -3.23 14.27
CA LEU A 106 7.69 -2.39 14.70
C LEU A 106 7.05 -2.93 15.99
N PRO A 107 6.54 -2.04 16.85
CA PRO A 107 5.76 -2.47 18.01
C PRO A 107 4.54 -3.33 17.57
N PRO A 108 3.93 -4.08 18.49
CA PRO A 108 2.71 -4.83 18.18
C PRO A 108 1.67 -3.94 17.50
N ALA A 109 1.04 -4.46 16.45
CA ALA A 109 0.04 -3.69 15.73
C ALA A 109 -1.17 -3.38 16.65
N PRO A 110 -1.69 -2.15 16.60
CA PRO A 110 -2.73 -1.71 17.52
C PRO A 110 -4.09 -2.38 17.26
N VAL A 111 -4.31 -2.87 16.04
CA VAL A 111 -5.54 -3.53 15.63
C VAL A 111 -5.25 -4.76 14.76
N PRO A 112 -6.13 -5.80 14.77
CA PRO A 112 -5.85 -7.06 14.07
C PRO A 112 -5.65 -6.93 12.55
N VAL A 113 -6.30 -5.98 11.88
CA VAL A 113 -6.12 -5.77 10.44
C VAL A 113 -4.73 -5.24 10.13
N ALA A 114 -4.19 -4.34 10.96
CA ALA A 114 -2.83 -3.84 10.83
C ALA A 114 -1.78 -4.97 10.94
N GLU A 115 -1.99 -5.90 11.89
CA GLU A 115 -1.12 -7.07 12.03
C GLU A 115 -1.16 -7.99 10.80
N LYS A 116 -2.36 -8.26 10.27
CA LYS A 116 -2.50 -9.06 9.02
C LYS A 116 -1.76 -8.42 7.85
N VAL A 117 -1.90 -7.10 7.69
CA VAL A 117 -1.23 -6.36 6.61
C VAL A 117 0.28 -6.40 6.82
N ARG A 118 0.78 -6.14 8.05
CA ARG A 118 2.20 -6.23 8.36
C ARG A 118 2.76 -7.61 8.00
N GLN A 119 2.11 -8.68 8.41
CA GLN A 119 2.53 -10.06 8.12
C GLN A 119 2.52 -10.36 6.62
N ALA A 120 1.52 -9.91 5.87
CA ALA A 120 1.47 -10.07 4.42
C ALA A 120 2.64 -9.37 3.73
N PHE A 121 2.99 -8.16 4.17
CA PHE A 121 4.14 -7.42 3.66
C PHE A 121 5.45 -8.12 4.00
N VAL A 122 5.65 -8.51 5.26
CA VAL A 122 6.84 -9.27 5.68
C VAL A 122 7.01 -10.53 4.83
N THR A 123 5.94 -11.28 4.58
CA THR A 123 5.99 -12.49 3.74
C THR A 123 6.43 -12.16 2.31
N LYS A 124 5.83 -11.16 1.67
CA LYS A 124 6.17 -10.75 0.30
C LYS A 124 7.63 -10.31 0.17
N TYR A 125 8.07 -9.43 1.07
CA TYR A 125 9.46 -8.95 1.06
C TYR A 125 10.47 -10.06 1.40
N THR A 126 10.12 -10.99 2.29
CA THR A 126 10.94 -12.18 2.57
C THR A 126 11.10 -13.05 1.31
N THR A 127 10.00 -13.31 0.60
CA THR A 127 10.02 -14.09 -0.63
C THR A 127 10.92 -13.44 -1.69
N ALA A 128 10.79 -12.14 -1.90
CA ALA A 128 11.62 -11.39 -2.85
C ALA A 128 13.11 -11.39 -2.45
N ARG A 129 13.40 -11.18 -1.16
CA ARG A 129 14.76 -11.24 -0.59
C ARG A 129 15.42 -12.59 -0.87
N ASP A 130 14.74 -13.65 -0.50
CA ASP A 130 15.30 -15.02 -0.56
C ASP A 130 15.51 -15.44 -2.01
N ARG A 131 14.57 -15.13 -2.89
CA ARG A 131 14.70 -15.33 -4.34
C ARG A 131 15.92 -14.63 -4.91
N ALA A 132 16.08 -13.34 -4.61
CA ALA A 132 17.21 -12.56 -5.11
C ALA A 132 18.55 -13.07 -4.54
N ALA A 133 18.60 -13.41 -3.27
CA ALA A 133 19.80 -13.94 -2.61
C ALA A 133 20.20 -15.31 -3.18
N GLU A 134 19.24 -16.20 -3.42
CA GLU A 134 19.49 -17.52 -4.00
C GLU A 134 19.97 -17.43 -5.45
N ALA A 135 19.30 -16.59 -6.26
CA ALA A 135 19.71 -16.35 -7.65
C ALA A 135 21.12 -15.73 -7.74
N LYS A 136 21.43 -14.75 -6.85
CA LYS A 136 22.78 -14.19 -6.74
C LYS A 136 23.81 -15.28 -6.44
N LYS A 137 23.54 -16.10 -5.44
CA LYS A 137 24.45 -17.19 -5.04
C LYS A 137 24.71 -18.16 -6.21
N ALA A 138 23.65 -18.52 -6.95
CA ALA A 138 23.78 -19.40 -8.12
C ALA A 138 24.61 -18.75 -9.25
N LEU A 139 24.37 -17.45 -9.51
CA LEU A 139 25.10 -16.68 -10.53
C LEU A 139 26.57 -16.51 -10.17
N ASP A 140 26.90 -16.25 -8.91
CA ASP A 140 28.26 -16.08 -8.42
C ASP A 140 29.06 -17.41 -8.42
N ALA A 141 28.38 -18.54 -8.33
CA ALA A 141 28.98 -19.87 -8.42
C ALA A 141 29.25 -20.31 -9.86
N ALA A 142 28.65 -19.64 -10.85
CA ALA A 142 28.89 -19.93 -12.26
C ALA A 142 30.26 -19.43 -12.71
N LYS A 143 30.79 -20.02 -13.80
CA LYS A 143 32.05 -19.55 -14.37
C LYS A 143 31.93 -18.12 -14.87
N PRO A 144 32.97 -17.27 -14.71
CA PRO A 144 32.97 -15.94 -15.29
C PRO A 144 32.71 -15.99 -16.81
N GLY A 145 31.73 -15.23 -17.28
CA GLY A 145 31.35 -15.19 -18.68
C GLY A 145 30.43 -16.33 -19.16
N ASP A 146 29.88 -17.12 -18.22
CA ASP A 146 28.85 -18.11 -18.57
C ASP A 146 27.51 -17.43 -18.85
N GLY A 147 27.23 -17.17 -20.13
CA GLY A 147 25.97 -16.56 -20.58
C GLY A 147 24.73 -17.36 -20.21
N ALA A 148 24.81 -18.69 -20.05
CA ALA A 148 23.68 -19.52 -19.71
C ALA A 148 23.17 -19.28 -18.28
N SER A 149 24.04 -18.83 -17.36
CA SER A 149 23.67 -18.51 -15.98
C SER A 149 22.89 -17.19 -15.84
N GLN A 150 22.92 -16.31 -16.85
CA GLN A 150 22.32 -14.98 -16.77
C GLN A 150 20.80 -14.98 -16.97
N GLY A 151 20.26 -15.88 -17.81
CA GLY A 151 18.82 -15.98 -18.05
C GLY A 151 18.03 -16.23 -16.76
N PRO A 152 18.30 -17.30 -16.01
CA PRO A 152 17.65 -17.57 -14.73
C PRO A 152 17.81 -16.43 -13.71
N ALA A 153 18.97 -15.77 -13.66
CA ALA A 153 19.22 -14.65 -12.78
C ALA A 153 18.39 -13.41 -13.14
N ALA A 154 18.26 -13.10 -14.46
CA ALA A 154 17.41 -12.01 -14.94
C ALA A 154 15.91 -12.28 -14.66
N ASP A 155 15.49 -13.54 -14.82
CA ASP A 155 14.12 -13.95 -14.49
C ASP A 155 13.85 -13.81 -12.98
N ALA A 156 14.83 -14.13 -12.13
CA ALA A 156 14.72 -13.94 -10.69
C ALA A 156 14.56 -12.46 -10.30
N VAL A 157 15.21 -11.52 -10.99
CA VAL A 157 14.99 -10.07 -10.79
C VAL A 157 13.53 -9.71 -11.05
N LYS A 158 12.95 -10.15 -12.18
CA LYS A 158 11.53 -9.88 -12.51
C LYS A 158 10.58 -10.48 -11.48
N GLN A 159 10.84 -11.73 -11.10
CA GLN A 159 10.00 -12.43 -10.13
C GLN A 159 10.08 -11.80 -8.73
N ALA A 160 11.26 -11.36 -8.29
CA ALA A 160 11.40 -10.63 -7.03
C ALA A 160 10.61 -9.32 -7.02
N GLN A 161 10.51 -8.62 -8.16
CA GLN A 161 9.65 -7.45 -8.31
C GLN A 161 8.16 -7.83 -8.23
N GLN A 162 7.75 -8.93 -8.87
CA GLN A 162 6.38 -9.43 -8.81
C GLN A 162 5.98 -9.90 -7.40
N ASP A 163 6.91 -10.49 -6.64
CA ASP A 163 6.66 -10.95 -5.28
C ASP A 163 6.19 -9.81 -4.36
N ILE A 164 6.65 -8.58 -4.60
CA ILE A 164 6.28 -7.39 -3.82
C ILE A 164 5.17 -6.54 -4.46
N ASP A 165 4.57 -7.00 -5.56
CA ASP A 165 3.44 -6.29 -6.17
C ASP A 165 2.30 -6.08 -5.16
N GLY A 166 1.69 -4.89 -5.21
CA GLY A 166 0.63 -4.47 -4.30
C GLY A 166 1.12 -4.01 -2.92
N THR A 167 2.45 -3.89 -2.69
CA THR A 167 3.00 -3.33 -1.45
C THR A 167 3.48 -1.89 -1.57
N TYR A 168 3.39 -1.29 -2.76
CA TYR A 168 3.86 0.08 -3.00
C TYR A 168 2.97 1.15 -2.37
N ASP A 169 1.70 0.84 -2.12
CA ASP A 169 0.80 1.66 -1.34
C ASP A 169 0.57 1.00 0.03
N PRO A 170 1.17 1.54 1.10
CA PRO A 170 1.04 0.95 2.43
C PRO A 170 -0.35 1.12 3.03
N VAL A 171 -1.15 2.08 2.54
CA VAL A 171 -2.44 2.45 3.12
C VAL A 171 -3.60 1.67 2.48
N ALA A 172 -3.54 1.40 1.19
CA ALA A 172 -4.62 0.74 0.45
C ALA A 172 -5.14 -0.56 1.09
N PRO A 173 -4.28 -1.48 1.59
CA PRO A 173 -4.77 -2.70 2.26
C PRO A 173 -5.50 -2.47 3.59
N MET A 174 -5.46 -1.25 4.11
CA MET A 174 -6.06 -0.85 5.39
C MET A 174 -7.30 0.05 5.21
N ALA A 175 -7.75 0.27 3.97
CA ALA A 175 -8.82 1.21 3.63
C ALA A 175 -10.16 0.93 4.33
N GLU A 176 -10.42 -0.32 4.73
CA GLU A 176 -11.64 -0.70 5.46
C GLU A 176 -11.59 -0.37 6.96
N SER A 177 -10.44 0.10 7.49
CA SER A 177 -10.29 0.50 8.89
C SER A 177 -10.30 2.03 9.02
N PRO A 178 -11.41 2.65 9.47
CA PRO A 178 -11.49 4.11 9.63
C PRO A 178 -10.44 4.65 10.58
N GLU A 179 -10.07 3.91 11.61
CA GLU A 179 -9.06 4.28 12.58
C GLU A 179 -7.67 4.36 11.95
N LEU A 180 -7.26 3.34 11.17
CA LEU A 180 -6.00 3.34 10.45
C LEU A 180 -5.97 4.41 9.35
N MET A 181 -7.09 4.64 8.67
CA MET A 181 -7.19 5.70 7.65
C MET A 181 -7.04 7.09 8.26
N MET A 182 -7.63 7.33 9.44
CA MET A 182 -7.47 8.59 10.17
C MET A 182 -6.01 8.81 10.58
N ALA A 183 -5.35 7.77 11.09
CA ALA A 183 -3.94 7.82 11.45
C ALA A 183 -3.06 8.08 10.22
N ALA A 184 -3.28 7.35 9.11
CA ALA A 184 -2.53 7.52 7.86
C ALA A 184 -2.64 8.96 7.30
N ALA A 185 -3.83 9.58 7.41
CA ALA A 185 -4.04 10.95 6.94
C ALA A 185 -3.17 11.99 7.67
N THR A 186 -2.72 11.69 8.89
CA THR A 186 -1.96 12.61 9.74
C THR A 186 -0.52 12.17 9.97
N ALA A 187 -0.21 10.87 9.83
CA ALA A 187 1.13 10.32 10.00
C ALA A 187 2.12 10.91 8.97
N PRO A 188 3.23 11.51 9.41
CA PRO A 188 4.24 12.07 8.50
C PRO A 188 4.81 11.04 7.53
N GLY A 189 5.11 9.83 8.00
CA GLY A 189 5.66 8.74 7.18
C GLY A 189 4.73 8.24 6.07
N CYS A 190 3.41 8.54 6.14
CA CYS A 190 2.44 8.19 5.11
C CYS A 190 2.28 9.27 4.02
N LYS A 191 3.02 10.37 4.09
CA LYS A 191 2.95 11.53 3.15
C LYS A 191 4.07 11.49 2.11
N GLY A 192 4.61 10.35 1.78
CA GLY A 192 5.68 10.16 0.80
C GLY A 192 5.26 10.35 -0.65
#